data_43b761dd72dadd25669e5139494a0e10
#
_entry.id   43b761dd72dadd25669e5139494a0e10
#
_cell.length_a   1.000
_cell.length_b   1.000
_cell.length_c   1.000
_cell.angle_alpha   90.00
_cell.angle_beta   90.00
_cell.angle_gamma   90.00
#
_symmetry.space_group_name_H-M   'P 1'
#
loop_
_entity.id
_entity.type
_entity.pdbx_description
1 polymer ?
#
loop_
_entity_poly.entity_id
_entity_poly.type
_entity_poly.pdbx_seq_one_letter_code
_entity_poly.pdbx_strand_id
1 'polypeptide(L)'
;AGEMDAIEGRGITVGPENLKLSDKATISMPWHKVQDGLEEDRLAKKGSAFGSTRRGIAYAYSDKYRKKTLRLGDLLHLDEKRVQDRLHMILESKNLELAGCYHQEPMSYDALLEWCRVQAGQFAPYICDVGAFLQQAHDSGKRIVLEAQLGAMRDIDYGIFPFTSSSNTLAAYAPLGAGIPNCKLDHVVGVLKAYSTCVGAGPFAAENAMGEVWNEQLRKAGGEYGAATGRPRRVGPFDCVASRYGLAMQGADKIALTKLDVLSSLKELPVI
;
A
#
# COMPACT_ATOMS: atom_id res chain seq x y z
N ALA A 1 -13.98 1.78 -5.62
CA ALA A 1 -14.97 1.23 -6.54
C ALA A 1 -14.80 -0.27 -6.71
N GLY A 2 -13.99 -0.75 -7.61
CA GLY A 2 -13.93 -2.18 -7.96
C GLY A 2 -13.74 -3.17 -6.79
N GLU A 3 -13.13 -2.74 -5.69
CA GLU A 3 -13.03 -3.57 -4.48
C GLU A 3 -14.36 -3.62 -3.72
N MET A 4 -15.11 -2.52 -3.69
CA MET A 4 -16.47 -2.50 -3.13
C MET A 4 -17.40 -3.40 -3.94
N ASP A 5 -17.37 -3.27 -5.28
CA ASP A 5 -18.16 -4.11 -6.20
C ASP A 5 -17.83 -5.60 -6.01
N ALA A 6 -16.56 -5.93 -5.80
CA ALA A 6 -16.12 -7.32 -5.55
C ALA A 6 -16.61 -7.88 -4.20
N ILE A 7 -16.74 -7.04 -3.17
CA ILE A 7 -17.27 -7.41 -1.86
C ILE A 7 -18.79 -7.58 -1.95
N GLU A 8 -19.47 -6.65 -2.61
CA GLU A 8 -20.92 -6.72 -2.83
C GLU A 8 -21.30 -7.94 -3.67
N GLY A 9 -20.49 -8.28 -4.68
CA GLY A 9 -20.65 -9.50 -5.47
C GLY A 9 -20.54 -10.80 -4.65
N ARG A 10 -20.02 -10.73 -3.42
CA ARG A 10 -20.01 -11.84 -2.44
C ARG A 10 -21.17 -11.80 -1.45
N GLY A 11 -22.15 -10.90 -1.67
CA GLY A 11 -23.34 -10.76 -0.83
C GLY A 11 -23.14 -9.93 0.43
N ILE A 12 -22.07 -9.15 0.54
CA ILE A 12 -21.81 -8.25 1.67
C ILE A 12 -22.20 -6.83 1.23
N THR A 13 -23.18 -6.24 1.89
CA THR A 13 -23.57 -4.85 1.64
C THR A 13 -22.48 -3.89 2.11
N VAL A 14 -22.10 -2.95 1.26
CA VAL A 14 -21.13 -1.89 1.57
C VAL A 14 -21.86 -0.55 1.57
N GLY A 15 -21.98 0.07 2.74
CA GLY A 15 -22.65 1.36 2.88
C GLY A 15 -21.94 2.29 3.87
N PRO A 16 -22.38 3.56 3.96
CA PRO A 16 -21.78 4.52 4.89
C PRO A 16 -21.87 4.12 6.38
N GLU A 17 -22.74 3.19 6.71
CA GLU A 17 -22.90 2.65 8.07
C GLU A 17 -21.74 1.72 8.45
N ASN A 18 -21.14 1.00 7.51
CA ASN A 18 -20.10 0.00 7.77
C ASN A 18 -18.76 0.29 7.08
N LEU A 19 -18.69 1.30 6.21
CA LEU A 19 -17.44 1.78 5.60
C LEU A 19 -17.29 3.28 5.85
N LYS A 20 -16.11 3.70 6.34
CA LYS A 20 -15.72 5.10 6.51
C LYS A 20 -14.40 5.37 5.79
N LEU A 21 -14.31 6.48 5.10
CA LEU A 21 -13.12 6.97 4.43
C LEU A 21 -12.67 8.28 5.08
N SER A 22 -11.41 8.34 5.48
CA SER A 22 -10.89 9.55 6.11
C SER A 22 -10.84 10.73 5.13
N ASP A 23 -11.42 11.86 5.54
CA ASP A 23 -11.30 13.16 4.86
C ASP A 23 -9.84 13.58 4.66
N LYS A 24 -8.94 13.10 5.51
CA LYS A 24 -7.49 13.38 5.49
C LYS A 24 -6.69 12.44 4.59
N ALA A 25 -7.30 11.37 4.06
CA ALA A 25 -6.62 10.43 3.17
C ALA A 25 -6.18 11.12 1.87
N THR A 26 -4.94 10.86 1.47
CA THR A 26 -4.37 11.39 0.21
C THR A 26 -4.95 10.65 -0.98
N ILE A 27 -5.37 11.39 -2.01
CA ILE A 27 -5.87 10.81 -3.26
C ILE A 27 -4.69 10.41 -4.14
N SER A 28 -4.70 9.17 -4.64
CA SER A 28 -3.86 8.77 -5.76
C SER A 28 -4.47 9.29 -7.04
N MET A 29 -3.94 10.43 -7.51
CA MET A 29 -4.41 11.13 -8.71
C MET A 29 -4.01 10.38 -9.98
N PRO A 30 -4.70 10.60 -11.12
CA PRO A 30 -4.41 9.90 -12.38
C PRO A 30 -2.96 9.97 -12.82
N TRP A 31 -2.30 11.10 -12.65
CA TRP A 31 -0.89 11.27 -13.02
C TRP A 31 0.09 10.40 -12.22
N HIS A 32 -0.23 10.01 -10.98
CA HIS A 32 0.66 9.17 -10.18
C HIS A 32 0.91 7.82 -10.84
N LYS A 33 -0.15 7.21 -11.35
CA LYS A 33 -0.05 5.93 -12.07
C LYS A 33 0.71 6.09 -13.39
N VAL A 34 0.49 7.19 -14.10
CA VAL A 34 1.20 7.50 -15.35
C VAL A 34 2.69 7.67 -15.09
N GLN A 35 3.06 8.51 -14.10
CA GLN A 35 4.46 8.74 -13.75
C GLN A 35 5.18 7.45 -13.32
N ASP A 36 4.54 6.62 -12.49
CA ASP A 36 5.11 5.35 -12.03
C ASP A 36 5.40 4.41 -13.21
N GLY A 37 4.46 4.32 -14.17
CA GLY A 37 4.66 3.52 -15.38
C GLY A 37 5.81 4.04 -16.25
N LEU A 38 5.83 5.35 -16.51
CA LEU A 38 6.86 5.97 -17.35
C LEU A 38 8.26 5.86 -16.75
N GLU A 39 8.38 6.06 -15.44
CA GLU A 39 9.67 5.94 -14.76
C GLU A 39 10.17 4.49 -14.75
N GLU A 40 9.29 3.52 -14.49
CA GLU A 40 9.65 2.11 -14.51
C GLU A 40 10.13 1.69 -15.91
N ASP A 41 9.46 2.18 -16.98
CA ASP A 41 9.88 1.95 -18.37
C ASP A 41 11.23 2.61 -18.68
N ARG A 42 11.46 3.82 -18.16
CA ARG A 42 12.76 4.52 -18.32
C ARG A 42 13.89 3.77 -17.63
N LEU A 43 13.64 3.28 -16.42
CA LEU A 43 14.60 2.49 -15.64
C LEU A 43 14.85 1.12 -16.26
N ALA A 44 13.82 0.47 -16.79
CA ALA A 44 13.95 -0.83 -17.47
C ALA A 44 14.91 -0.75 -18.66
N LYS A 45 14.86 0.33 -19.45
CA LYS A 45 15.80 0.57 -20.56
C LYS A 45 17.26 0.67 -20.11
N LYS A 46 17.49 1.01 -18.84
CA LYS A 46 18.83 1.10 -18.22
C LYS A 46 19.22 -0.13 -17.41
N GLY A 47 18.39 -1.18 -17.40
CA GLY A 47 18.60 -2.37 -16.58
C GLY A 47 18.46 -2.15 -15.07
N SER A 48 17.78 -1.07 -14.66
CA SER A 48 17.68 -0.64 -13.25
C SER A 48 16.23 -0.58 -12.73
N ALA A 49 15.30 -1.31 -13.36
CA ALA A 49 13.90 -1.35 -12.93
C ALA A 49 13.75 -1.87 -11.49
N PHE A 50 12.92 -1.19 -10.69
CA PHE A 50 12.61 -1.62 -9.32
C PHE A 50 11.59 -2.75 -9.24
N GLY A 51 10.85 -3.03 -10.32
CA GLY A 51 9.73 -3.95 -10.32
C GLY A 51 8.49 -3.35 -9.65
N SER A 52 8.26 -2.05 -9.87
CA SER A 52 7.07 -1.36 -9.39
C SER A 52 5.78 -2.05 -9.81
N THR A 53 4.75 -1.94 -8.99
CA THR A 53 3.37 -2.38 -9.31
C THR A 53 2.68 -1.46 -10.31
N ARG A 54 3.29 -0.33 -10.67
CA ARG A 54 2.75 0.73 -11.55
C ARG A 54 1.40 1.29 -11.07
N ARG A 55 1.23 1.34 -9.75
CA ARG A 55 0.02 1.87 -9.10
C ARG A 55 0.16 3.32 -8.64
N GLY A 56 1.34 3.93 -8.81
CA GLY A 56 1.59 5.33 -8.50
C GLY A 56 1.85 5.62 -7.02
N ILE A 57 2.11 4.61 -6.20
CA ILE A 57 2.23 4.77 -4.74
C ILE A 57 3.39 5.70 -4.36
N ALA A 58 4.58 5.51 -4.93
CA ALA A 58 5.74 6.35 -4.65
C ALA A 58 5.47 7.83 -4.99
N TYR A 59 4.82 8.08 -6.10
CA TYR A 59 4.47 9.43 -6.56
C TYR A 59 3.38 10.07 -5.71
N ALA A 60 2.37 9.30 -5.27
CA ALA A 60 1.34 9.78 -4.36
C ALA A 60 1.94 10.19 -3.00
N TYR A 61 2.87 9.41 -2.46
CA TYR A 61 3.60 9.77 -1.23
C TYR A 61 4.52 10.98 -1.44
N SER A 62 5.28 11.03 -2.54
CA SER A 62 6.09 12.20 -2.88
C SER A 62 5.25 13.47 -2.91
N ASP A 63 4.13 13.46 -3.60
CA ASP A 63 3.24 14.62 -3.70
C ASP A 63 2.54 14.96 -2.39
N LYS A 64 2.23 13.97 -1.55
CA LYS A 64 1.76 14.20 -0.18
C LYS A 64 2.75 15.06 0.61
N TYR A 65 4.04 14.70 0.60
CA TYR A 65 5.08 15.45 1.32
C TYR A 65 5.40 16.80 0.67
N ARG A 66 5.34 16.89 -0.65
CA ARG A 66 5.43 18.14 -1.39
C ARG A 66 4.17 19.00 -1.27
N LYS A 67 3.09 18.47 -0.69
CA LYS A 67 1.77 19.13 -0.55
C LYS A 67 1.12 19.47 -1.91
N LYS A 68 1.43 18.65 -2.94
CA LYS A 68 0.96 18.81 -4.33
C LYS A 68 -0.05 17.73 -4.72
N THR A 69 -1.03 17.50 -3.85
CA THR A 69 -2.14 16.56 -4.09
C THR A 69 -3.40 17.04 -3.36
N LEU A 70 -4.52 16.38 -3.64
CA LEU A 70 -5.77 16.56 -2.91
C LEU A 70 -5.94 15.48 -1.83
N ARG A 71 -6.71 15.80 -0.82
CA ARG A 71 -7.25 14.85 0.16
C ARG A 71 -8.69 14.49 -0.20
N LEU A 72 -9.19 13.36 0.32
CA LEU A 72 -10.58 12.96 0.07
C LEU A 72 -11.59 14.02 0.50
N GLY A 73 -11.35 14.73 1.61
CA GLY A 73 -12.19 15.85 2.03
C GLY A 73 -12.31 16.98 1.00
N ASP A 74 -11.29 17.21 0.18
CA ASP A 74 -11.34 18.24 -0.87
C ASP A 74 -12.39 17.90 -1.95
N LEU A 75 -12.72 16.61 -2.14
CA LEU A 75 -13.77 16.20 -3.08
C LEU A 75 -15.17 16.69 -2.70
N LEU A 76 -15.41 16.96 -1.42
CA LEU A 76 -16.70 17.50 -0.94
C LEU A 76 -16.84 19.00 -1.25
N HIS A 77 -15.77 19.65 -1.73
CA HIS A 77 -15.65 21.09 -1.89
C HIS A 77 -15.16 21.50 -3.29
N LEU A 78 -15.39 20.64 -4.30
CA LEU A 78 -14.88 20.86 -5.66
C LEU A 78 -15.40 22.15 -6.34
N ASP A 79 -16.55 22.67 -5.91
CA ASP A 79 -17.11 23.92 -6.44
C ASP A 79 -16.54 25.18 -5.75
N GLU A 80 -15.78 24.99 -4.68
CA GLU A 80 -15.12 26.12 -4.01
C GLU A 80 -13.88 26.58 -4.79
N LYS A 81 -13.80 27.88 -5.02
CA LYS A 81 -12.68 28.50 -5.75
C LYS A 81 -11.31 28.08 -5.21
N ARG A 82 -11.14 27.99 -3.88
CA ARG A 82 -9.86 27.59 -3.26
C ARG A 82 -9.41 26.19 -3.68
N VAL A 83 -10.34 25.24 -3.87
CA VAL A 83 -10.03 23.85 -4.28
C VAL A 83 -9.70 23.82 -5.77
N GLN A 84 -10.45 24.57 -6.59
CA GLN A 84 -10.19 24.69 -8.02
C GLN A 84 -8.85 25.37 -8.30
N ASP A 85 -8.55 26.50 -7.65
CA ASP A 85 -7.26 27.19 -7.79
C ASP A 85 -6.09 26.27 -7.40
N ARG A 86 -6.26 25.50 -6.31
CA ARG A 86 -5.27 24.51 -5.88
C ARG A 86 -5.08 23.39 -6.90
N LEU A 87 -6.17 22.87 -7.45
CA LEU A 87 -6.12 21.83 -8.47
C LEU A 87 -5.43 22.33 -9.75
N HIS A 88 -5.70 23.57 -10.18
CA HIS A 88 -5.01 24.22 -11.29
C HIS A 88 -3.51 24.28 -11.07
N MET A 89 -3.10 24.81 -9.91
CA MET A 89 -1.68 24.99 -9.56
C MET A 89 -0.94 23.65 -9.49
N ILE A 90 -1.61 22.59 -8.97
CA ILE A 90 -1.02 21.26 -8.92
C ILE A 90 -0.86 20.70 -10.34
N LEU A 91 -1.92 20.79 -11.16
CA LEU A 91 -1.92 20.28 -12.53
C LEU A 91 -0.86 20.95 -13.40
N GLU A 92 -0.73 22.29 -13.31
CA GLU A 92 0.33 23.05 -14.01
C GLU A 92 1.70 22.47 -13.69
N SER A 93 2.02 22.30 -12.39
CA SER A 93 3.29 21.71 -11.97
C SER A 93 3.47 20.29 -12.49
N LYS A 94 2.40 19.48 -12.53
CA LYS A 94 2.47 18.10 -13.02
C LYS A 94 2.65 18.04 -14.53
N ASN A 95 1.99 18.89 -15.27
CA ASN A 95 2.16 18.98 -16.72
C ASN A 95 3.59 19.38 -17.09
N LEU A 96 4.23 20.30 -16.33
CA LEU A 96 5.65 20.61 -16.51
C LEU A 96 6.55 19.39 -16.24
N GLU A 97 6.29 18.62 -15.18
CA GLU A 97 7.03 17.39 -14.88
C GLU A 97 6.83 16.33 -15.99
N LEU A 98 5.59 16.10 -16.43
CA LEU A 98 5.27 15.10 -17.45
C LEU A 98 5.87 15.46 -18.82
N ALA A 99 5.76 16.73 -19.24
CA ALA A 99 6.33 17.19 -20.48
C ALA A 99 7.87 17.19 -20.44
N GLY A 100 8.48 17.76 -19.39
CA GLY A 100 9.93 17.91 -19.31
C GLY A 100 10.69 16.62 -19.07
N CYS A 101 10.18 15.73 -18.24
CA CYS A 101 10.86 14.49 -17.89
C CYS A 101 10.51 13.31 -18.79
N TYR A 102 9.28 13.26 -19.31
CA TYR A 102 8.73 12.09 -19.99
C TYR A 102 8.20 12.37 -21.37
N HIS A 103 8.25 13.61 -21.85
CA HIS A 103 7.75 14.04 -23.17
C HIS A 103 6.29 13.66 -23.41
N GLN A 104 5.47 13.78 -22.36
CA GLN A 104 4.04 13.51 -22.42
C GLN A 104 3.25 14.79 -22.72
N GLU A 105 2.10 14.61 -23.39
CA GLU A 105 1.15 15.69 -23.58
C GLU A 105 0.55 16.15 -22.26
N PRO A 106 0.24 17.45 -22.10
CA PRO A 106 -0.40 17.97 -20.92
C PRO A 106 -1.78 17.34 -20.65
N MET A 107 -2.06 17.05 -19.39
CA MET A 107 -3.40 16.64 -18.97
C MET A 107 -4.33 17.84 -18.93
N SER A 108 -5.57 17.65 -19.41
CA SER A 108 -6.62 18.67 -19.40
C SER A 108 -7.15 18.90 -17.98
N TYR A 109 -7.33 20.17 -17.62
CA TYR A 109 -7.95 20.54 -16.34
C TYR A 109 -9.42 20.08 -16.28
N ASP A 110 -10.19 20.28 -17.34
CA ASP A 110 -11.61 19.91 -17.36
C ASP A 110 -11.80 18.40 -17.22
N ALA A 111 -10.97 17.62 -17.91
CA ALA A 111 -10.98 16.15 -17.76
C ALA A 111 -10.60 15.72 -16.34
N LEU A 112 -9.66 16.39 -15.72
CA LEU A 112 -9.25 16.12 -14.34
C LEU A 112 -10.33 16.49 -13.33
N LEU A 113 -10.95 17.66 -13.50
CA LEU A 113 -12.05 18.11 -12.64
C LEU A 113 -13.25 17.18 -12.75
N GLU A 114 -13.59 16.74 -13.97
CA GLU A 114 -14.64 15.77 -14.18
C GLU A 114 -14.33 14.42 -13.53
N TRP A 115 -13.08 13.95 -13.64
CA TRP A 115 -12.65 12.76 -12.91
C TRP A 115 -12.85 12.93 -11.39
N CYS A 116 -12.49 14.09 -10.83
CA CYS A 116 -12.72 14.38 -9.40
C CYS A 116 -14.21 14.36 -9.05
N ARG A 117 -15.09 14.91 -9.91
CA ARG A 117 -16.55 14.89 -9.70
C ARG A 117 -17.12 13.47 -9.70
N VAL A 118 -16.67 12.62 -10.61
CA VAL A 118 -17.05 11.20 -10.63
C VAL A 118 -16.64 10.51 -9.32
N GLN A 119 -15.41 10.76 -8.86
CA GLN A 119 -14.96 10.19 -7.58
C GLN A 119 -15.75 10.76 -6.39
N ALA A 120 -16.06 12.06 -6.40
CA ALA A 120 -16.88 12.68 -5.37
C ALA A 120 -18.28 12.06 -5.32
N GLY A 121 -18.95 11.90 -6.45
CA GLY A 121 -20.27 11.27 -6.53
C GLY A 121 -20.30 9.86 -5.94
N GLN A 122 -19.21 9.10 -6.12
CA GLN A 122 -19.09 7.73 -5.62
C GLN A 122 -18.74 7.67 -4.13
N PHE A 123 -17.82 8.50 -3.66
CA PHE A 123 -17.24 8.35 -2.33
C PHE A 123 -17.74 9.34 -1.28
N ALA A 124 -18.41 10.43 -1.67
CA ALA A 124 -18.90 11.43 -0.72
C ALA A 124 -19.66 10.88 0.48
N PRO A 125 -20.57 9.89 0.35
CA PRO A 125 -21.30 9.34 1.47
C PRO A 125 -20.43 8.67 2.54
N TYR A 126 -19.23 8.23 2.15
CA TYR A 126 -18.31 7.49 3.03
C TYR A 126 -17.28 8.40 3.70
N ILE A 127 -17.09 9.64 3.20
CA ILE A 127 -16.06 10.56 3.68
C ILE A 127 -16.47 11.19 5.01
N CYS A 128 -15.62 11.04 6.02
CA CYS A 128 -15.83 11.65 7.34
C CYS A 128 -14.51 11.88 8.09
N ASP A 129 -14.54 12.56 9.23
CA ASP A 129 -13.43 12.59 10.18
C ASP A 129 -13.30 11.24 10.88
N VAL A 130 -12.52 10.33 10.28
CA VAL A 130 -12.26 8.98 10.80
C VAL A 130 -11.52 9.06 12.14
N GLY A 131 -10.64 10.05 12.34
CA GLY A 131 -9.94 10.22 13.62
C GLY A 131 -10.91 10.47 14.75
N ALA A 132 -11.84 11.42 14.59
CA ALA A 132 -12.90 11.67 15.58
C ALA A 132 -13.80 10.45 15.79
N PHE A 133 -14.18 9.76 14.72
CA PHE A 133 -14.98 8.54 14.78
C PHE A 133 -14.29 7.43 15.60
N LEU A 134 -13.01 7.18 15.34
CA LEU A 134 -12.24 6.16 16.05
C LEU A 134 -11.97 6.57 17.51
N GLN A 135 -11.73 7.87 17.78
CA GLN A 135 -11.57 8.35 19.14
C GLN A 135 -12.85 8.12 19.96
N GLN A 136 -14.00 8.43 19.39
CA GLN A 136 -15.29 8.17 20.05
C GLN A 136 -15.52 6.67 20.29
N ALA A 137 -15.15 5.82 19.34
CA ALA A 137 -15.24 4.37 19.49
C ALA A 137 -14.33 3.87 20.63
N HIS A 138 -13.10 4.37 20.70
CA HIS A 138 -12.15 4.06 21.77
C HIS A 138 -12.69 4.49 23.13
N ASP A 139 -13.15 5.73 23.27
CA ASP A 139 -13.68 6.28 24.51
C ASP A 139 -14.96 5.55 24.99
N SER A 140 -15.70 4.95 24.04
CA SER A 140 -16.85 4.09 24.32
C SER A 140 -16.46 2.64 24.68
N GLY A 141 -15.16 2.34 24.82
CA GLY A 141 -14.66 1.02 25.17
C GLY A 141 -14.74 -0.02 24.04
N LYS A 142 -14.89 0.41 22.78
CA LYS A 142 -14.89 -0.52 21.64
C LYS A 142 -13.48 -1.03 21.34
N ARG A 143 -13.39 -2.29 20.96
CA ARG A 143 -12.14 -2.87 20.47
C ARG A 143 -11.87 -2.42 19.03
N ILE A 144 -10.67 -1.90 18.79
CA ILE A 144 -10.22 -1.44 17.48
C ILE A 144 -9.08 -2.34 17.02
N VAL A 145 -9.20 -2.87 15.81
CA VAL A 145 -8.12 -3.62 15.15
C VAL A 145 -7.52 -2.72 14.07
N LEU A 146 -6.20 -2.53 14.13
CA LEU A 146 -5.45 -1.79 13.12
C LEU A 146 -4.71 -2.80 12.24
N GLU A 147 -5.00 -2.80 10.95
CA GLU A 147 -4.31 -3.65 9.98
C GLU A 147 -3.26 -2.83 9.25
N ALA A 148 -1.99 -3.21 9.42
CA ALA A 148 -0.88 -2.70 8.64
C ALA A 148 -0.56 -3.65 7.48
N GLN A 149 0.26 -3.17 6.52
CA GLN A 149 0.59 -3.94 5.31
C GLN A 149 2.11 -4.07 5.12
N LEU A 150 2.51 -4.90 4.17
CA LEU A 150 3.86 -5.06 3.58
C LEU A 150 4.92 -5.67 4.51
N GLY A 151 5.00 -5.29 5.77
CA GLY A 151 5.98 -5.79 6.74
C GLY A 151 7.24 -4.93 6.89
N ALA A 152 7.98 -5.15 7.98
CA ALA A 152 9.09 -4.30 8.44
C ALA A 152 10.21 -4.13 7.41
N MET A 153 10.56 -5.18 6.64
CA MET A 153 11.63 -5.11 5.63
C MET A 153 11.29 -4.18 4.46
N ARG A 154 10.04 -3.75 4.34
CA ARG A 154 9.55 -2.82 3.30
C ARG A 154 9.21 -1.44 3.86
N ASP A 155 9.43 -1.20 5.13
CA ASP A 155 9.28 0.14 5.72
C ASP A 155 10.22 1.15 5.06
N ILE A 156 9.74 2.39 4.88
CA ILE A 156 10.53 3.42 4.17
C ILE A 156 11.79 3.80 4.93
N ASP A 157 11.75 3.77 6.27
CA ASP A 157 12.85 4.21 7.12
C ASP A 157 13.73 3.04 7.60
N TYR A 158 13.12 1.91 7.94
CA TYR A 158 13.79 0.77 8.59
C TYR A 158 13.84 -0.50 7.73
N GLY A 159 13.34 -0.43 6.51
CA GLY A 159 13.42 -1.54 5.56
C GLY A 159 14.75 -1.60 4.79
N ILE A 160 14.78 -2.46 3.77
CA ILE A 160 15.95 -2.67 2.91
C ILE A 160 16.07 -1.58 1.81
N PHE A 161 16.19 -0.33 2.22
CA PHE A 161 16.28 0.80 1.28
C PHE A 161 17.38 0.59 0.23
N PRO A 162 17.15 0.90 -1.07
CA PRO A 162 15.97 1.57 -1.64
C PRO A 162 14.83 0.64 -2.08
N PHE A 163 14.89 -0.66 -1.77
CA PHE A 163 13.90 -1.66 -2.16
C PHE A 163 12.73 -1.73 -1.16
N THR A 164 12.25 -0.57 -0.73
CA THR A 164 11.17 -0.38 0.25
C THR A 164 9.86 0.02 -0.43
N SER A 165 8.76 0.02 0.32
CA SER A 165 7.58 0.82 0.01
C SER A 165 7.85 2.29 0.31
N SER A 166 6.99 3.19 -0.17
CA SER A 166 7.04 4.61 0.20
C SER A 166 6.27 4.92 1.48
N SER A 167 5.82 3.91 2.20
CA SER A 167 4.98 4.05 3.40
C SER A 167 5.67 3.52 4.64
N ASN A 168 5.26 4.04 5.80
CA ASN A 168 5.59 3.46 7.08
C ASN A 168 4.74 2.21 7.30
N THR A 169 5.39 1.07 7.49
CA THR A 169 4.74 -0.24 7.63
C THR A 169 4.84 -0.79 9.05
N LEU A 170 5.49 -0.06 9.95
CA LEU A 170 5.65 -0.45 11.35
C LEU A 170 4.37 -0.20 12.15
N ALA A 171 4.06 -1.10 13.09
CA ALA A 171 2.89 -1.01 13.95
C ALA A 171 2.83 0.32 14.73
N ALA A 172 3.99 0.88 15.11
CA ALA A 172 4.08 2.17 15.77
C ALA A 172 3.44 3.33 14.98
N TYR A 173 3.36 3.22 13.65
CA TYR A 173 2.71 4.22 12.81
C TYR A 173 1.19 4.04 12.73
N ALA A 174 0.65 2.87 13.06
CA ALA A 174 -0.76 2.55 12.84
C ALA A 174 -1.73 3.50 13.56
N PRO A 175 -1.56 3.85 14.84
CA PRO A 175 -2.42 4.84 15.51
C PRO A 175 -2.33 6.23 14.87
N LEU A 176 -1.13 6.66 14.47
CA LEU A 176 -0.91 7.94 13.78
C LEU A 176 -1.63 7.94 12.41
N GLY A 177 -1.45 6.87 11.63
CA GLY A 177 -2.10 6.70 10.33
C GLY A 177 -3.62 6.65 10.42
N ALA A 178 -4.17 6.09 11.50
CA ALA A 178 -5.61 6.03 11.79
C ALA A 178 -6.19 7.36 12.32
N GLY A 179 -5.36 8.33 12.69
CA GLY A 179 -5.80 9.63 13.23
C GLY A 179 -6.09 9.62 14.73
N ILE A 180 -5.61 8.61 15.47
CA ILE A 180 -5.72 8.47 16.93
C ILE A 180 -4.32 8.33 17.56
N PRO A 181 -3.44 9.32 17.40
CA PRO A 181 -2.00 9.21 17.72
C PRO A 181 -1.71 8.92 19.20
N ASN A 182 -2.65 9.21 20.09
CA ASN A 182 -2.48 8.99 21.53
C ASN A 182 -2.98 7.61 21.97
N CYS A 183 -3.59 6.82 21.07
CA CYS A 183 -4.02 5.46 21.37
C CYS A 183 -2.80 4.55 21.50
N LYS A 184 -2.70 3.86 22.64
CA LYS A 184 -1.70 2.83 22.87
C LYS A 184 -2.18 1.51 22.28
N LEU A 185 -1.26 0.77 21.67
CA LEU A 185 -1.53 -0.59 21.20
C LEU A 185 -1.44 -1.53 22.40
N ASP A 186 -2.50 -2.25 22.71
CA ASP A 186 -2.49 -3.27 23.77
C ASP A 186 -1.68 -4.49 23.33
N HIS A 187 -1.79 -4.85 22.05
CA HIS A 187 -1.12 -5.98 21.44
C HIS A 187 -0.69 -5.67 20.01
N VAL A 188 0.46 -6.20 19.64
CA VAL A 188 0.96 -6.21 18.26
C VAL A 188 1.15 -7.64 17.81
N VAL A 189 0.34 -8.08 16.85
CA VAL A 189 0.43 -9.42 16.28
C VAL A 189 1.26 -9.39 15.01
N GLY A 190 2.45 -9.97 15.05
CA GLY A 190 3.28 -10.18 13.87
C GLY A 190 2.75 -11.35 13.03
N VAL A 191 2.27 -11.07 11.81
CA VAL A 191 1.81 -12.10 10.88
C VAL A 191 2.97 -12.56 10.03
N LEU A 192 3.34 -13.83 10.15
CA LEU A 192 4.45 -14.47 9.44
C LEU A 192 3.93 -15.65 8.61
N LYS A 193 4.47 -15.82 7.42
CA LYS A 193 4.33 -17.11 6.72
C LYS A 193 5.35 -18.09 7.26
N ALA A 194 5.05 -19.38 7.22
CA ALA A 194 5.99 -20.44 7.59
C ALA A 194 7.16 -20.63 6.58
N TYR A 195 7.26 -19.75 5.60
CA TYR A 195 8.32 -19.64 4.61
C TYR A 195 8.47 -18.17 4.18
N SER A 196 9.57 -17.83 3.54
CA SER A 196 9.84 -16.45 3.13
C SER A 196 9.37 -16.16 1.71
N THR A 197 8.83 -14.95 1.49
CA THR A 197 8.44 -14.48 0.16
C THR A 197 8.88 -13.03 -0.05
N CYS A 198 9.21 -12.71 -1.29
CA CYS A 198 9.59 -11.35 -1.67
C CYS A 198 8.94 -10.96 -3.00
N VAL A 199 8.49 -9.71 -3.09
CA VAL A 199 7.99 -9.09 -4.33
C VAL A 199 8.92 -7.95 -4.72
N GLY A 200 9.23 -7.83 -6.01
CA GLY A 200 10.12 -6.80 -6.53
C GLY A 200 11.60 -7.15 -6.40
N ALA A 201 12.43 -6.19 -6.76
CA ALA A 201 13.88 -6.32 -6.72
C ALA A 201 14.43 -6.20 -5.28
N GLY A 202 15.75 -6.32 -5.15
CA GLY A 202 16.49 -6.18 -3.91
C GLY A 202 16.95 -7.50 -3.30
N PRO A 203 17.72 -7.44 -2.23
CA PRO A 203 18.26 -8.62 -1.56
C PRO A 203 17.16 -9.50 -0.96
N PHE A 204 17.31 -10.80 -1.14
CA PHE A 204 16.44 -11.81 -0.55
C PHE A 204 17.26 -13.05 -0.24
N ALA A 205 17.82 -13.13 0.97
CA ALA A 205 18.80 -14.13 1.35
C ALA A 205 18.28 -15.57 1.22
N ALA A 206 17.00 -15.79 1.49
CA ALA A 206 16.37 -17.11 1.44
C ALA A 206 16.20 -17.67 0.02
N GLU A 207 16.25 -16.85 -1.05
CA GLU A 207 15.82 -17.24 -2.40
C GLU A 207 16.57 -18.44 -2.98
N ASN A 208 17.88 -18.49 -2.78
CA ASN A 208 18.73 -19.50 -3.40
C ASN A 208 19.16 -20.63 -2.46
N ALA A 209 18.64 -20.67 -1.26
CA ALA A 209 19.08 -21.60 -0.23
C ALA A 209 18.76 -23.06 -0.57
N MET A 210 17.64 -23.33 -1.29
CA MET A 210 17.16 -24.68 -1.63
C MET A 210 17.15 -24.97 -3.13
N GLY A 211 17.45 -23.99 -3.97
CA GLY A 211 17.44 -24.10 -5.43
C GLY A 211 16.05 -23.97 -6.07
N GLU A 212 16.05 -23.78 -7.39
CA GLU A 212 14.85 -23.38 -8.14
C GLU A 212 13.75 -24.45 -8.17
N VAL A 213 14.10 -25.74 -8.19
CA VAL A 213 13.12 -26.83 -8.22
C VAL A 213 12.26 -26.80 -6.95
N TRP A 214 12.88 -26.62 -5.79
CA TRP A 214 12.21 -26.51 -4.51
C TRP A 214 11.37 -25.22 -4.44
N ASN A 215 11.92 -24.11 -4.90
CA ASN A 215 11.23 -22.82 -4.93
C ASN A 215 9.97 -22.90 -5.81
N GLU A 216 10.03 -23.55 -6.97
CA GLU A 216 8.88 -23.69 -7.86
C GLU A 216 7.78 -24.59 -7.25
N GLN A 217 8.16 -25.66 -6.54
CA GLN A 217 7.20 -26.50 -5.80
C GLN A 217 6.50 -25.68 -4.72
N LEU A 218 7.25 -24.92 -3.92
CA LEU A 218 6.70 -24.06 -2.87
C LEU A 218 5.80 -22.97 -3.46
N ARG A 219 6.23 -22.32 -4.54
CA ARG A 219 5.46 -21.28 -5.23
C ARG A 219 4.10 -21.78 -5.70
N LYS A 220 4.06 -22.98 -6.31
CA LYS A 220 2.82 -23.59 -6.77
C LYS A 220 1.93 -24.01 -5.60
N ALA A 221 2.48 -24.69 -4.60
CA ALA A 221 1.74 -25.14 -3.43
C ALA A 221 1.14 -23.96 -2.64
N GLY A 222 1.89 -22.87 -2.48
CA GLY A 222 1.47 -21.68 -1.76
C GLY A 222 0.60 -20.71 -2.56
N GLY A 223 0.47 -20.90 -3.87
CA GLY A 223 -0.19 -19.95 -4.76
C GLY A 223 0.53 -18.58 -4.76
N GLU A 224 1.86 -18.59 -4.72
CA GLU A 224 2.67 -17.39 -4.53
C GLU A 224 2.83 -16.60 -5.83
N TYR A 225 1.74 -15.96 -6.22
CA TYR A 225 1.64 -15.05 -7.36
C TYR A 225 1.06 -13.71 -6.91
N GLY A 226 1.44 -12.63 -7.57
CA GLY A 226 0.97 -11.28 -7.25
C GLY A 226 -0.53 -11.15 -7.52
N ALA A 227 -1.31 -10.79 -6.51
CA ALA A 227 -2.77 -10.66 -6.64
C ALA A 227 -3.20 -9.69 -7.76
N ALA A 228 -2.45 -8.60 -7.96
CA ALA A 228 -2.78 -7.58 -8.97
C ALA A 228 -2.12 -7.83 -10.33
N THR A 229 -1.00 -8.56 -10.39
CA THR A 229 -0.16 -8.68 -11.60
C THR A 229 0.00 -10.11 -12.10
N GLY A 230 -0.39 -11.13 -11.31
CA GLY A 230 -0.13 -12.53 -11.59
C GLY A 230 1.37 -12.91 -11.59
N ARG A 231 2.27 -11.96 -11.30
CA ARG A 231 3.72 -12.18 -11.35
C ARG A 231 4.15 -13.18 -10.29
N PRO A 232 4.96 -14.20 -10.62
CA PRO A 232 5.50 -15.14 -9.64
C PRO A 232 6.31 -14.40 -8.58
N ARG A 233 6.06 -14.72 -7.32
CA ARG A 233 6.83 -14.21 -6.18
C ARG A 233 8.12 -14.99 -6.05
N ARG A 234 9.16 -14.32 -5.58
CA ARG A 234 10.38 -14.95 -5.10
C ARG A 234 10.05 -15.64 -3.79
N VAL A 235 10.48 -16.87 -3.61
CA VAL A 235 10.19 -17.68 -2.44
C VAL A 235 11.46 -18.36 -1.92
N GLY A 236 11.47 -18.74 -0.66
CA GLY A 236 12.59 -19.45 -0.04
C GLY A 236 12.19 -20.01 1.32
N PRO A 237 13.10 -20.73 1.99
CA PRO A 237 12.86 -21.24 3.34
C PRO A 237 12.58 -20.11 4.34
N PHE A 238 12.14 -20.50 5.54
CA PHE A 238 11.88 -19.54 6.61
C PHE A 238 13.19 -18.89 7.07
N ASP A 239 13.28 -17.56 6.95
CA ASP A 239 14.42 -16.77 7.36
C ASP A 239 14.24 -16.29 8.79
N CYS A 240 14.96 -16.92 9.72
CA CYS A 240 14.93 -16.58 11.15
C CYS A 240 15.52 -15.20 11.46
N VAL A 241 16.55 -14.81 10.73
CA VAL A 241 17.22 -13.51 10.97
C VAL A 241 16.32 -12.37 10.57
N ALA A 242 15.77 -12.42 9.35
CA ALA A 242 14.83 -11.42 8.86
C ALA A 242 13.54 -11.39 9.70
N SER A 243 13.03 -12.56 10.10
CA SER A 243 11.83 -12.66 10.94
C SER A 243 12.04 -12.05 12.31
N ARG A 244 13.18 -12.35 12.96
CA ARG A 244 13.52 -11.77 14.27
C ARG A 244 13.66 -10.25 14.19
N TYR A 245 14.35 -9.75 13.17
CA TYR A 245 14.45 -8.31 12.91
C TYR A 245 13.05 -7.69 12.74
N GLY A 246 12.23 -8.28 11.86
CA GLY A 246 10.88 -7.78 11.59
C GLY A 246 10.00 -7.73 12.83
N LEU A 247 9.99 -8.78 13.65
CA LEU A 247 9.22 -8.83 14.88
C LEU A 247 9.71 -7.78 15.91
N ALA A 248 11.01 -7.62 16.05
CA ALA A 248 11.60 -6.61 16.94
C ALA A 248 11.23 -5.19 16.50
N MET A 249 11.32 -4.88 15.19
CA MET A 249 10.98 -3.57 14.66
C MET A 249 9.48 -3.27 14.76
N GLN A 250 8.62 -4.29 14.67
CA GLN A 250 7.17 -4.15 14.86
C GLN A 250 6.79 -4.03 16.35
N GLY A 251 7.68 -4.37 17.28
CA GLY A 251 7.33 -4.51 18.68
C GLY A 251 6.28 -5.60 18.92
N ALA A 252 6.34 -6.67 18.12
CA ALA A 252 5.34 -7.75 18.17
C ALA A 252 5.46 -8.55 19.48
N ASP A 253 4.37 -8.64 20.23
CA ASP A 253 4.24 -9.44 21.45
C ASP A 253 3.58 -10.80 21.18
N LYS A 254 2.95 -10.96 20.00
CA LYS A 254 2.34 -12.21 19.55
C LYS A 254 2.69 -12.49 18.10
N ILE A 255 2.67 -13.76 17.73
CA ILE A 255 2.93 -14.22 16.37
C ILE A 255 1.76 -15.07 15.87
N ALA A 256 1.27 -14.75 14.68
CA ALA A 256 0.40 -15.59 13.90
C ALA A 256 1.20 -16.23 12.75
N LEU A 257 1.58 -17.49 12.91
CA LEU A 257 2.30 -18.25 11.88
C LEU A 257 1.28 -18.85 10.91
N THR A 258 1.33 -18.43 9.66
CA THR A 258 0.37 -18.79 8.61
C THR A 258 1.00 -19.69 7.56
N LYS A 259 0.19 -20.29 6.70
CA LYS A 259 0.65 -21.10 5.55
C LYS A 259 1.44 -22.38 5.94
N LEU A 260 1.25 -22.90 7.14
CA LEU A 260 1.83 -24.19 7.55
C LEU A 260 1.33 -25.34 6.69
N ASP A 261 0.07 -25.29 6.28
CA ASP A 261 -0.58 -26.25 5.38
C ASP A 261 0.15 -26.42 4.05
N VAL A 262 0.71 -25.32 3.51
CA VAL A 262 1.49 -25.33 2.26
C VAL A 262 2.73 -26.20 2.36
N LEU A 263 3.33 -26.28 3.54
CA LEU A 263 4.56 -27.03 3.76
C LEU A 263 4.33 -28.56 3.87
N SER A 264 3.09 -29.02 4.02
CA SER A 264 2.74 -30.44 4.19
C SER A 264 3.16 -31.31 3.00
N SER A 265 3.33 -30.74 1.82
CA SER A 265 3.78 -31.42 0.61
C SER A 265 5.30 -31.55 0.49
N LEU A 266 6.05 -30.85 1.36
CA LEU A 266 7.51 -30.82 1.34
C LEU A 266 8.08 -31.92 2.24
N LYS A 267 9.15 -32.58 1.79
CA LYS A 267 9.86 -33.61 2.56
C LYS A 267 10.75 -33.02 3.66
N GLU A 268 11.21 -31.80 3.46
CA GLU A 268 12.10 -31.09 4.35
C GLU A 268 11.57 -29.67 4.60
N LEU A 269 11.70 -29.20 5.82
CA LEU A 269 11.31 -27.84 6.24
C LEU A 269 12.59 -27.06 6.60
N PRO A 270 13.27 -26.52 5.60
CA PRO A 270 14.51 -25.78 5.85
C PRO A 270 14.23 -24.45 6.53
N VAL A 271 15.15 -24.09 7.43
CA VAL A 271 15.18 -22.82 8.16
C VAL A 271 16.59 -22.25 8.02
N ILE A 272 16.72 -20.97 7.76
CA ILE A 272 18.00 -20.26 7.61
C ILE A 272 18.15 -19.11 8.62
#